data_8da0c636d51175ce4a07082f043577e7
#
_entry.id   8da0c636d51175ce4a07082f043577e7
#
_cell.length_a   1.000
_cell.length_b   1.000
_cell.length_c   1.000
_cell.angle_alpha   90.00
_cell.angle_beta   90.00
_cell.angle_gamma   90.00
#
_symmetry.space_group_name_H-M   'P 1'
#
loop_
_entity.id
_entity.type
_entity.pdbx_description
1 polymer ?
#
loop_
_entity_poly.entity_id
_entity_poly.type
_entity_poly.pdbx_seq_one_letter_code
_entity_poly.pdbx_strand_id
1 'polypeptide(L)'
;MKSPIKPNLFPLFVGLILFVWVLSGFFYYQISSPAGDSTQAVTISIPPGATLKQISNDLKNRNLIRSTSAFRLLANIRKKQIHIQVGEYELNPSMLPVDILKAITSGKTVLHPITIPEGYRIIEIAELLTQKISIDKEEFIKESRNKDLIKTLNITSGSLEGYLFPETYHFSKHTTEQKIIQTMLNTFQQQIANQKIFEQLQNSDMSLHEVITLASLIEKETGMNDERKHISSVFHNRLRKNMRLQTDPTVIYAIKEFDGNIRKKDLDIDSPYNTYRYKGLPPGPIASPGIESIAAALNPITSNHLYFVSRKDGSHHFSSNLREHNRAVQKYQLRKVTRH
;
A
#
# COMPACT_ATOMS: atom_id res chain seq x y z
N MET A 1 -80.16 -45.39 7.75
CA MET A 1 -79.13 -44.32 7.66
C MET A 1 -77.76 -44.93 7.98
N LYS A 2 -76.86 -45.04 6.98
CA LYS A 2 -75.46 -45.49 7.23
C LYS A 2 -74.71 -44.30 7.74
N SER A 3 -74.11 -44.37 8.94
CA SER A 3 -73.26 -43.34 9.46
C SER A 3 -72.05 -43.16 8.52
N PRO A 4 -71.58 -41.92 8.22
CA PRO A 4 -70.40 -41.73 7.38
C PRO A 4 -69.20 -42.31 8.08
N ILE A 5 -68.47 -43.20 7.41
CA ILE A 5 -67.22 -43.74 7.87
C ILE A 5 -66.17 -42.55 7.93
N LYS A 6 -65.81 -42.12 9.13
CA LYS A 6 -64.81 -41.12 9.29
C LYS A 6 -63.46 -41.66 8.71
N PRO A 7 -62.82 -40.92 7.78
CA PRO A 7 -61.56 -41.37 7.22
C PRO A 7 -60.53 -41.53 8.33
N ASN A 8 -59.87 -42.69 8.35
CA ASN A 8 -58.75 -42.93 9.30
C ASN A 8 -57.55 -42.10 8.84
N LEU A 9 -57.28 -40.97 9.48
CA LEU A 9 -56.20 -40.05 9.18
C LEU A 9 -54.84 -40.53 9.72
N PHE A 10 -54.82 -41.63 10.52
CA PHE A 10 -53.59 -42.16 11.12
C PHE A 10 -52.49 -42.50 10.11
N PRO A 11 -52.75 -43.23 8.98
CA PRO A 11 -51.69 -43.53 8.02
C PRO A 11 -51.15 -42.26 7.30
N LEU A 12 -51.97 -41.24 7.08
CA LEU A 12 -51.54 -39.96 6.54
C LEU A 12 -50.58 -39.24 7.52
N PHE A 13 -50.86 -39.26 8.83
CA PHE A 13 -50.04 -38.68 9.87
C PHE A 13 -48.68 -39.40 10.00
N VAL A 14 -48.65 -40.72 9.97
CA VAL A 14 -47.44 -41.53 9.97
C VAL A 14 -46.61 -41.25 8.71
N GLY A 15 -47.24 -41.18 7.53
CA GLY A 15 -46.56 -40.83 6.28
C GLY A 15 -45.95 -39.45 6.32
N LEU A 16 -46.61 -38.45 6.91
CA LEU A 16 -46.08 -37.11 7.08
C LEU A 16 -44.84 -37.09 8.00
N ILE A 17 -44.90 -37.81 9.13
CA ILE A 17 -43.75 -37.91 10.05
C ILE A 17 -42.55 -38.53 9.35
N LEU A 18 -42.72 -39.63 8.65
CA LEU A 18 -41.67 -40.30 7.89
C LEU A 18 -41.08 -39.37 6.82
N PHE A 19 -41.92 -38.65 6.08
CA PHE A 19 -41.48 -37.67 5.10
C PHE A 19 -40.64 -36.56 5.70
N VAL A 20 -41.07 -36.02 6.85
CA VAL A 20 -40.33 -34.99 7.59
C VAL A 20 -38.99 -35.56 8.08
N TRP A 21 -38.95 -36.81 8.54
CA TRP A 21 -37.73 -37.49 8.97
C TRP A 21 -36.72 -37.66 7.81
N VAL A 22 -37.19 -38.10 6.65
CA VAL A 22 -36.34 -38.27 5.44
C VAL A 22 -35.83 -36.91 4.96
N LEU A 23 -36.67 -35.88 4.91
CA LEU A 23 -36.25 -34.52 4.57
C LEU A 23 -35.21 -33.99 5.55
N SER A 24 -35.42 -34.14 6.85
CA SER A 24 -34.49 -33.70 7.88
C SER A 24 -33.15 -34.43 7.78
N GLY A 25 -33.18 -35.75 7.57
CA GLY A 25 -31.98 -36.56 7.34
C GLY A 25 -31.19 -36.13 6.08
N PHE A 26 -31.91 -35.85 4.97
CA PHE A 26 -31.31 -35.34 3.76
C PHE A 26 -30.66 -33.96 3.96
N PHE A 27 -31.35 -33.04 4.61
CA PHE A 27 -30.76 -31.73 4.95
C PHE A 27 -29.56 -31.85 5.90
N TYR A 28 -29.67 -32.72 6.92
CA TYR A 28 -28.56 -32.99 7.83
C TYR A 28 -27.33 -33.50 7.07
N TYR A 29 -27.50 -34.45 6.16
CA TYR A 29 -26.43 -34.95 5.32
C TYR A 29 -25.78 -33.83 4.47
N GLN A 30 -26.57 -32.95 3.89
CA GLN A 30 -26.10 -31.83 3.08
C GLN A 30 -25.28 -30.80 3.88
N ILE A 31 -25.58 -30.65 5.19
CA ILE A 31 -24.90 -29.72 6.10
C ILE A 31 -23.64 -30.34 6.73
N SER A 32 -23.69 -31.64 7.01
CA SER A 32 -22.66 -32.37 7.78
C SER A 32 -21.62 -33.09 6.91
N SER A 33 -21.79 -33.10 5.58
CA SER A 33 -20.89 -33.80 4.67
C SER A 33 -20.17 -32.84 3.73
N PRO A 34 -18.87 -33.05 3.45
CA PRO A 34 -18.11 -32.26 2.49
C PRO A 34 -18.66 -32.45 1.07
N ALA A 35 -18.36 -31.50 0.18
CA ALA A 35 -18.81 -31.57 -1.21
C ALA A 35 -18.05 -32.64 -2.02
N GLY A 36 -16.80 -32.91 -1.67
CA GLY A 36 -15.92 -33.89 -2.30
C GLY A 36 -14.74 -34.20 -1.39
N ASP A 37 -13.80 -35.00 -1.88
CA ASP A 37 -12.63 -35.46 -1.11
C ASP A 37 -11.35 -34.69 -1.46
N SER A 38 -11.41 -33.79 -2.47
CA SER A 38 -10.26 -33.01 -2.91
C SER A 38 -9.83 -32.00 -1.86
N THR A 39 -8.55 -32.05 -1.49
CA THR A 39 -7.90 -31.06 -0.60
C THR A 39 -7.25 -29.90 -1.37
N GLN A 40 -7.36 -29.91 -2.70
CA GLN A 40 -6.85 -28.81 -3.53
C GLN A 40 -7.54 -27.50 -3.18
N ALA A 41 -6.74 -26.47 -2.86
CA ALA A 41 -7.25 -25.16 -2.53
C ALA A 41 -7.94 -24.49 -3.73
N VAL A 42 -9.10 -23.94 -3.47
CA VAL A 42 -9.90 -23.15 -4.41
C VAL A 42 -10.08 -21.75 -3.79
N THR A 43 -9.54 -20.73 -4.44
CA THR A 43 -9.72 -19.36 -3.98
C THR A 43 -11.10 -18.84 -4.39
N ILE A 44 -11.85 -18.32 -3.43
CA ILE A 44 -13.09 -17.58 -3.66
C ILE A 44 -12.93 -16.13 -3.24
N SER A 45 -13.60 -15.22 -3.96
CA SER A 45 -13.59 -13.79 -3.63
C SER A 45 -15.00 -13.36 -3.20
N ILE A 46 -15.12 -12.77 -2.01
CA ILE A 46 -16.34 -12.20 -1.48
C ILE A 46 -16.23 -10.68 -1.57
N PRO A 47 -16.85 -10.04 -2.57
CA PRO A 47 -16.77 -8.60 -2.73
C PRO A 47 -17.67 -7.86 -1.72
N PRO A 48 -17.44 -6.54 -1.51
CA PRO A 48 -18.33 -5.71 -0.70
C PRO A 48 -19.78 -5.80 -1.17
N GLY A 49 -20.72 -5.92 -0.22
CA GLY A 49 -22.14 -5.99 -0.52
C GLY A 49 -22.67 -7.34 -1.05
N ALA A 50 -21.81 -8.37 -1.13
CA ALA A 50 -22.24 -9.70 -1.55
C ALA A 50 -23.28 -10.29 -0.59
N THR A 51 -24.41 -10.73 -1.15
CA THR A 51 -25.46 -11.38 -0.38
C THR A 51 -25.14 -12.85 -0.09
N LEU A 52 -25.67 -13.40 1.01
CA LEU A 52 -25.53 -14.83 1.32
C LEU A 52 -26.02 -15.74 0.17
N LYS A 53 -27.00 -15.29 -0.61
CA LYS A 53 -27.49 -16.01 -1.80
C LYS A 53 -26.40 -16.08 -2.89
N GLN A 54 -25.75 -14.97 -3.17
CA GLN A 54 -24.66 -14.90 -4.17
C GLN A 54 -23.47 -15.75 -3.73
N ILE A 55 -23.04 -15.60 -2.46
CA ILE A 55 -21.93 -16.37 -1.89
C ILE A 55 -22.20 -17.88 -1.94
N SER A 56 -23.41 -18.31 -1.51
CA SER A 56 -23.77 -19.73 -1.54
C SER A 56 -23.84 -20.30 -2.95
N ASN A 57 -24.24 -19.49 -3.94
CA ASN A 57 -24.22 -19.91 -5.35
C ASN A 57 -22.79 -20.06 -5.87
N ASP A 58 -21.87 -19.12 -5.56
CA ASP A 58 -20.48 -19.24 -5.97
C ASP A 58 -19.81 -20.45 -5.33
N LEU A 59 -20.01 -20.68 -4.03
CA LEU A 59 -19.53 -21.88 -3.33
C LEU A 59 -20.05 -23.18 -4.02
N LYS A 60 -21.30 -23.21 -4.43
CA LYS A 60 -21.88 -24.39 -5.12
C LYS A 60 -21.28 -24.57 -6.50
N ASN A 61 -21.14 -23.49 -7.28
CA ASN A 61 -20.60 -23.54 -8.64
C ASN A 61 -19.13 -24.04 -8.65
N ARG A 62 -18.40 -23.78 -7.56
CA ARG A 62 -17.02 -24.24 -7.36
C ARG A 62 -16.92 -25.60 -6.64
N ASN A 63 -18.06 -26.30 -6.48
CA ASN A 63 -18.14 -27.59 -5.80
C ASN A 63 -17.60 -27.59 -4.35
N LEU A 64 -17.71 -26.46 -3.63
CA LEU A 64 -17.31 -26.33 -2.23
C LEU A 64 -18.40 -26.70 -1.25
N ILE A 65 -19.67 -26.66 -1.69
CA ILE A 65 -20.85 -27.11 -0.93
C ILE A 65 -21.78 -27.92 -1.80
N ARG A 66 -22.55 -28.85 -1.21
CA ARG A 66 -23.50 -29.70 -1.92
C ARG A 66 -24.81 -28.97 -2.25
N SER A 67 -25.29 -28.08 -1.36
CA SER A 67 -26.59 -27.42 -1.48
C SER A 67 -26.53 -25.97 -0.98
N THR A 68 -26.95 -25.04 -1.84
CA THR A 68 -27.08 -23.62 -1.51
C THR A 68 -28.14 -23.37 -0.42
N SER A 69 -29.24 -24.11 -0.47
CA SER A 69 -30.33 -23.97 0.51
C SER A 69 -29.94 -24.47 1.88
N ALA A 70 -29.22 -25.62 1.94
CA ALA A 70 -28.72 -26.17 3.18
C ALA A 70 -27.67 -25.26 3.82
N PHE A 71 -26.75 -24.73 3.01
CA PHE A 71 -25.73 -23.80 3.50
C PHE A 71 -26.32 -22.49 4.06
N ARG A 72 -27.31 -21.91 3.35
CA ARG A 72 -28.03 -20.72 3.84
C ARG A 72 -28.79 -20.99 5.14
N LEU A 73 -29.43 -22.17 5.24
CA LEU A 73 -30.11 -22.57 6.48
C LEU A 73 -29.09 -22.71 7.63
N LEU A 74 -27.93 -23.33 7.38
CA LEU A 74 -26.83 -23.42 8.37
C LEU A 74 -26.37 -22.05 8.83
N ALA A 75 -26.14 -21.11 7.89
CA ALA A 75 -25.73 -19.74 8.20
C ALA A 75 -26.77 -19.00 9.05
N ASN A 76 -28.06 -19.18 8.75
CA ASN A 76 -29.16 -18.58 9.50
C ASN A 76 -29.27 -19.16 10.92
N ILE A 77 -29.22 -20.49 11.08
CA ILE A 77 -29.25 -21.17 12.40
C ILE A 77 -28.07 -20.70 13.26
N ARG A 78 -26.89 -20.56 12.67
CA ARG A 78 -25.69 -20.09 13.37
C ARG A 78 -25.64 -18.58 13.56
N LYS A 79 -26.61 -17.82 13.05
CA LYS A 79 -26.68 -16.36 13.03
C LYS A 79 -25.39 -15.71 12.49
N LYS A 80 -24.75 -16.36 11.48
CA LYS A 80 -23.48 -15.96 10.90
C LYS A 80 -23.60 -15.16 9.60
N GLN A 81 -24.80 -15.05 9.03
CA GLN A 81 -25.03 -14.35 7.76
C GLN A 81 -24.61 -12.87 7.79
N ILE A 82 -24.65 -12.23 8.96
CA ILE A 82 -24.27 -10.83 9.16
C ILE A 82 -22.78 -10.64 9.50
N HIS A 83 -22.03 -11.74 9.64
CA HIS A 83 -20.62 -11.71 10.04
C HIS A 83 -19.68 -12.16 8.91
N ILE A 84 -20.21 -12.39 7.71
CA ILE A 84 -19.39 -12.77 6.56
C ILE A 84 -18.50 -11.58 6.22
N GLN A 85 -17.20 -11.83 6.16
CA GLN A 85 -16.19 -10.80 5.90
C GLN A 85 -15.85 -10.74 4.41
N VAL A 86 -15.67 -9.53 3.93
CA VAL A 86 -15.16 -9.25 2.57
C VAL A 86 -13.72 -9.73 2.45
N GLY A 87 -13.37 -10.34 1.30
CA GLY A 87 -12.00 -10.80 1.06
C GLY A 87 -11.91 -12.06 0.21
N GLU A 88 -10.71 -12.55 0.01
CA GLU A 88 -10.44 -13.82 -0.63
C GLU A 88 -10.17 -14.90 0.42
N TYR A 89 -10.67 -16.11 0.14
CA TYR A 89 -10.55 -17.26 1.03
C TYR A 89 -10.07 -18.47 0.25
N GLU A 90 -9.13 -19.21 0.81
CA GLU A 90 -8.72 -20.51 0.32
C GLU A 90 -9.56 -21.58 1.01
N LEU A 91 -10.39 -22.27 0.24
CA LEU A 91 -11.27 -23.33 0.68
C LEU A 91 -11.01 -24.57 -0.18
N ASN A 92 -11.48 -25.73 0.25
CA ASN A 92 -11.39 -26.93 -0.58
C ASN A 92 -12.66 -27.81 -0.43
N PRO A 93 -12.93 -28.70 -1.41
CA PRO A 93 -14.12 -29.54 -1.41
C PRO A 93 -14.22 -30.52 -0.24
N SER A 94 -13.12 -30.85 0.44
CA SER A 94 -13.12 -31.74 1.61
C SER A 94 -13.49 -31.06 2.92
N MET A 95 -13.63 -29.72 2.92
CA MET A 95 -14.09 -28.98 4.09
C MET A 95 -15.58 -29.20 4.34
N LEU A 96 -15.93 -29.29 5.61
CA LEU A 96 -17.35 -29.32 6.01
C LEU A 96 -18.00 -27.94 5.78
N PRO A 97 -19.28 -27.88 5.41
CA PRO A 97 -19.98 -26.58 5.27
C PRO A 97 -19.90 -25.67 6.48
N VAL A 98 -19.82 -26.24 7.69
CA VAL A 98 -19.64 -25.46 8.93
C VAL A 98 -18.25 -24.85 9.01
N ASP A 99 -17.21 -25.50 8.52
CA ASP A 99 -15.83 -25.00 8.52
C ASP A 99 -15.66 -23.92 7.45
N ILE A 100 -16.30 -24.11 6.29
CA ILE A 100 -16.37 -23.07 5.26
C ILE A 100 -17.06 -21.82 5.81
N LEU A 101 -18.20 -21.96 6.49
CA LEU A 101 -18.89 -20.84 7.12
C LEU A 101 -18.01 -20.15 8.16
N LYS A 102 -17.31 -20.93 9.00
CA LYS A 102 -16.38 -20.42 9.99
C LYS A 102 -15.22 -19.66 9.33
N ALA A 103 -14.63 -20.19 8.25
CA ALA A 103 -13.56 -19.55 7.50
C ALA A 103 -13.98 -18.17 7.01
N ILE A 104 -15.11 -18.07 6.27
CA ILE A 104 -15.57 -16.80 5.68
C ILE A 104 -16.12 -15.79 6.70
N THR A 105 -16.35 -16.22 7.94
CA THR A 105 -16.77 -15.33 9.04
C THR A 105 -15.66 -14.98 10.01
N SER A 106 -14.47 -15.61 9.88
CA SER A 106 -13.33 -15.38 10.76
C SER A 106 -12.53 -14.13 10.40
N GLY A 107 -12.68 -13.59 9.20
CA GLY A 107 -11.87 -12.49 8.67
C GLY A 107 -10.44 -12.88 8.27
N LYS A 108 -10.09 -14.18 8.33
CA LYS A 108 -8.77 -14.68 7.88
C LYS A 108 -8.77 -14.81 6.36
N THR A 109 -8.58 -13.69 5.69
CA THR A 109 -8.53 -13.60 4.23
C THR A 109 -7.13 -13.90 3.69
N VAL A 110 -7.04 -14.26 2.43
CA VAL A 110 -5.78 -14.29 1.69
C VAL A 110 -5.18 -12.90 1.66
N LEU A 111 -3.91 -12.80 2.00
CA LEU A 111 -3.17 -11.54 1.98
C LEU A 111 -2.17 -11.55 0.82
N HIS A 112 -2.14 -10.45 0.09
CA HIS A 112 -1.21 -10.24 -1.02
C HIS A 112 -0.03 -9.39 -0.52
N PRO A 113 1.22 -9.89 -0.59
CA PRO A 113 2.39 -9.09 -0.28
C PRO A 113 2.61 -8.05 -1.38
N ILE A 114 2.72 -6.79 -0.98
CA ILE A 114 2.95 -5.65 -1.88
C ILE A 114 4.11 -4.84 -1.32
N THR A 115 5.23 -4.88 -2.01
CA THR A 115 6.40 -4.07 -1.67
C THR A 115 6.29 -2.71 -2.32
N ILE A 116 6.26 -1.67 -1.50
CA ILE A 116 6.34 -0.27 -1.92
C ILE A 116 7.81 0.13 -1.87
N PRO A 117 8.45 0.39 -3.02
CA PRO A 117 9.86 0.80 -3.04
C PRO A 117 10.09 2.19 -2.44
N GLU A 118 11.31 2.40 -1.93
CA GLU A 118 11.80 3.74 -1.57
C GLU A 118 11.78 4.66 -2.80
N GLY A 119 11.55 5.94 -2.58
CA GLY A 119 11.51 6.93 -3.64
C GLY A 119 10.25 6.94 -4.50
N TYR A 120 9.20 6.14 -4.17
CA TYR A 120 7.91 6.21 -4.85
C TYR A 120 7.11 7.43 -4.42
N ARG A 121 6.41 8.02 -5.39
CA ARG A 121 5.41 9.09 -5.19
C ARG A 121 4.05 8.46 -4.90
N ILE A 122 3.14 9.22 -4.29
CA ILE A 122 1.76 8.77 -4.05
C ILE A 122 1.10 8.21 -5.32
N ILE A 123 1.31 8.85 -6.47
CA ILE A 123 0.74 8.39 -7.73
C ILE A 123 1.30 7.03 -8.18
N GLU A 124 2.59 6.80 -7.97
CA GLU A 124 3.26 5.53 -8.30
C GLU A 124 2.83 4.42 -7.34
N ILE A 125 2.65 4.76 -6.05
CA ILE A 125 2.08 3.85 -5.05
C ILE A 125 0.67 3.44 -5.44
N ALA A 126 -0.19 4.40 -5.82
CA ALA A 126 -1.56 4.13 -6.25
C ALA A 126 -1.59 3.22 -7.50
N GLU A 127 -0.73 3.46 -8.48
CA GLU A 127 -0.60 2.63 -9.68
C GLU A 127 -0.17 1.20 -9.34
N LEU A 128 0.82 1.04 -8.48
CA LEU A 128 1.28 -0.27 -8.05
C LEU A 128 0.17 -1.04 -7.30
N LEU A 129 -0.53 -0.38 -6.39
CA LEU A 129 -1.64 -0.97 -5.64
C LEU A 129 -2.79 -1.41 -6.56
N THR A 130 -3.16 -0.59 -7.53
CA THR A 130 -4.22 -0.92 -8.53
C THR A 130 -3.90 -2.19 -9.32
N GLN A 131 -2.62 -2.46 -9.60
CA GLN A 131 -2.19 -3.68 -10.29
C GLN A 131 -2.26 -4.93 -9.41
N LYS A 132 -2.24 -4.81 -8.10
CA LYS A 132 -2.13 -5.93 -7.15
C LYS A 132 -3.42 -6.24 -6.42
N ILE A 133 -4.22 -5.23 -6.10
CA ILE A 133 -5.47 -5.34 -5.35
C ILE A 133 -6.53 -4.43 -5.97
N SER A 134 -7.79 -4.60 -5.53
CA SER A 134 -8.93 -3.87 -6.10
C SER A 134 -9.12 -2.53 -5.37
N ILE A 135 -8.32 -1.53 -5.72
CA ILE A 135 -8.47 -0.14 -5.25
C ILE A 135 -8.85 0.79 -6.39
N ASP A 136 -9.46 1.91 -6.05
CA ASP A 136 -9.65 3.06 -6.94
C ASP A 136 -8.47 4.02 -6.82
N LYS A 137 -7.77 4.29 -7.93
CA LYS A 137 -6.58 5.15 -7.96
C LYS A 137 -6.90 6.59 -7.57
N GLU A 138 -7.99 7.12 -8.08
CA GLU A 138 -8.42 8.49 -7.85
C GLU A 138 -8.86 8.68 -6.40
N GLU A 139 -9.58 7.71 -5.82
CA GLU A 139 -9.97 7.75 -4.41
C GLU A 139 -8.75 7.62 -3.49
N PHE A 140 -7.76 6.77 -3.84
CA PHE A 140 -6.51 6.69 -3.08
C PHE A 140 -5.75 8.02 -3.06
N ILE A 141 -5.62 8.68 -4.22
CA ILE A 141 -4.99 10.00 -4.34
C ILE A 141 -5.78 11.06 -3.57
N LYS A 142 -7.09 11.00 -3.58
CA LYS A 142 -7.96 11.90 -2.84
C LYS A 142 -7.83 11.70 -1.33
N GLU A 143 -7.87 10.45 -0.85
CA GLU A 143 -7.67 10.12 0.57
C GLU A 143 -6.27 10.50 1.06
N SER A 144 -5.24 10.46 0.21
CA SER A 144 -3.91 10.95 0.56
C SER A 144 -3.85 12.46 0.82
N ARG A 145 -4.91 13.20 0.53
CA ARG A 145 -5.10 14.63 0.81
C ARG A 145 -6.11 14.88 1.94
N ASN A 146 -6.52 13.85 2.63
CA ASN A 146 -7.47 13.93 3.73
C ASN A 146 -6.88 14.78 4.87
N LYS A 147 -7.53 15.92 5.15
CA LYS A 147 -7.06 16.91 6.12
C LYS A 147 -6.96 16.37 7.55
N ASP A 148 -7.83 15.43 7.92
CA ASP A 148 -7.83 14.87 9.26
C ASP A 148 -6.63 13.92 9.45
N LEU A 149 -6.27 13.14 8.43
CA LEU A 149 -5.04 12.33 8.44
C LEU A 149 -3.78 13.22 8.46
N ILE A 150 -3.76 14.27 7.65
CA ILE A 150 -2.63 15.24 7.61
C ILE A 150 -2.42 15.91 8.98
N LYS A 151 -3.51 16.30 9.65
CA LYS A 151 -3.43 16.90 10.99
C LYS A 151 -2.82 15.97 12.04
N THR A 152 -3.01 14.65 11.92
CA THR A 152 -2.44 13.68 12.88
C THR A 152 -0.90 13.67 12.87
N LEU A 153 -0.28 14.16 11.80
CA LEU A 153 1.17 14.24 11.64
C LEU A 153 1.74 15.61 12.02
N ASN A 154 0.91 16.59 12.38
CA ASN A 154 1.31 17.98 12.64
C ASN A 154 2.15 18.61 11.50
N ILE A 155 1.79 18.28 10.24
CA ILE A 155 2.46 18.82 9.05
C ILE A 155 1.63 19.87 8.35
N THR A 156 2.30 20.79 7.66
CA THR A 156 1.68 21.89 6.92
C THR A 156 1.45 21.56 5.43
N SER A 157 1.73 20.34 5.02
CA SER A 157 1.57 19.89 3.64
C SER A 157 0.09 19.76 3.24
N GLY A 158 -0.20 19.91 1.95
CA GLY A 158 -1.53 19.66 1.37
C GLY A 158 -1.78 18.17 1.02
N SER A 159 -0.82 17.28 1.27
CA SER A 159 -0.92 15.83 1.00
C SER A 159 0.01 15.05 1.91
N LEU A 160 -0.16 13.73 1.90
CA LEU A 160 0.69 12.76 2.60
C LEU A 160 1.91 12.33 1.77
N GLU A 161 2.31 13.11 0.74
CA GLU A 161 3.52 12.83 -0.04
C GLU A 161 4.74 12.76 0.88
N GLY A 162 5.52 11.68 0.78
CA GLY A 162 6.67 11.41 1.64
C GLY A 162 6.37 10.74 2.98
N TYR A 163 5.09 10.58 3.35
CA TYR A 163 4.68 10.00 4.64
C TYR A 163 4.09 8.59 4.53
N LEU A 164 3.84 8.11 3.33
CA LEU A 164 3.46 6.71 3.09
C LEU A 164 4.73 5.87 3.05
N PHE A 165 5.06 5.22 4.18
CA PHE A 165 6.37 4.60 4.36
C PHE A 165 6.61 3.45 3.36
N PRO A 166 7.80 3.36 2.73
CA PRO A 166 8.18 2.26 1.86
C PRO A 166 8.47 0.99 2.68
N GLU A 167 7.70 -0.07 2.44
CA GLU A 167 7.78 -1.36 3.14
C GLU A 167 7.01 -2.43 2.37
N THR A 168 7.15 -3.69 2.75
CA THR A 168 6.31 -4.77 2.25
C THR A 168 5.06 -4.92 3.12
N TYR A 169 3.93 -4.58 2.55
CA TYR A 169 2.62 -4.66 3.18
C TYR A 169 1.86 -5.92 2.77
N HIS A 170 0.98 -6.39 3.63
CA HIS A 170 0.11 -7.54 3.38
C HIS A 170 -1.34 -7.09 3.40
N PHE A 171 -1.94 -6.88 2.23
CA PHE A 171 -3.32 -6.43 2.10
C PHE A 171 -4.22 -7.52 1.52
N SER A 172 -5.47 -7.57 1.97
CA SER A 172 -6.49 -8.34 1.27
C SER A 172 -6.92 -7.62 -0.01
N LYS A 173 -7.46 -8.37 -0.97
CA LYS A 173 -7.86 -7.83 -2.30
C LYS A 173 -8.82 -6.65 -2.24
N HIS A 174 -9.67 -6.60 -1.23
CA HIS A 174 -10.69 -5.57 -1.05
C HIS A 174 -10.40 -4.65 0.15
N THR A 175 -9.13 -4.49 0.52
CA THR A 175 -8.75 -3.51 1.53
C THR A 175 -9.03 -2.10 1.00
N THR A 176 -9.71 -1.27 1.79
CA THR A 176 -10.05 0.09 1.38
C THR A 176 -8.84 1.01 1.35
N GLU A 177 -8.87 2.03 0.50
CA GLU A 177 -7.83 3.05 0.31
C GLU A 177 -7.47 3.72 1.63
N GLN A 178 -8.46 4.10 2.42
CA GLN A 178 -8.29 4.68 3.75
C GLN A 178 -7.51 3.74 4.69
N LYS A 179 -7.85 2.43 4.69
CA LYS A 179 -7.17 1.45 5.54
C LYS A 179 -5.72 1.24 5.13
N ILE A 180 -5.45 1.25 3.82
CA ILE A 180 -4.10 1.13 3.27
C ILE A 180 -3.27 2.33 3.72
N ILE A 181 -3.75 3.56 3.47
CA ILE A 181 -3.09 4.81 3.87
C ILE A 181 -2.82 4.82 5.38
N GLN A 182 -3.84 4.49 6.19
CA GLN A 182 -3.67 4.44 7.64
C GLN A 182 -2.61 3.42 8.07
N THR A 183 -2.55 2.26 7.41
CA THR A 183 -1.53 1.25 7.70
C THR A 183 -0.13 1.77 7.37
N MET A 184 0.04 2.41 6.20
CA MET A 184 1.32 2.98 5.78
C MET A 184 1.77 4.14 6.68
N LEU A 185 0.84 4.98 7.14
CA LEU A 185 1.10 6.04 8.12
C LEU A 185 1.50 5.48 9.50
N ASN A 186 0.82 4.44 9.97
CA ASN A 186 1.19 3.79 11.21
C ASN A 186 2.61 3.21 11.14
N THR A 187 2.96 2.60 10.01
CA THR A 187 4.32 2.11 9.78
C THR A 187 5.33 3.25 9.80
N PHE A 188 5.03 4.39 9.13
CA PHE A 188 5.87 5.59 9.21
C PHE A 188 6.10 6.02 10.66
N GLN A 189 5.04 6.16 11.45
CA GLN A 189 5.13 6.58 12.86
C GLN A 189 5.97 5.59 13.69
N GLN A 190 5.79 4.28 13.46
CA GLN A 190 6.56 3.25 14.14
C GLN A 190 8.05 3.32 13.78
N GLN A 191 8.40 3.49 12.51
CA GLN A 191 9.78 3.59 12.05
C GLN A 191 10.46 4.85 12.62
N ILE A 192 9.77 5.99 12.59
CA ILE A 192 10.26 7.24 13.20
C ILE A 192 10.52 7.06 14.70
N ALA A 193 9.64 6.37 15.42
CA ALA A 193 9.80 6.10 16.85
C ALA A 193 10.94 5.11 17.11
N ASN A 194 11.00 3.99 16.39
CA ASN A 194 12.01 2.94 16.56
C ASN A 194 13.44 3.45 16.31
N GLN A 195 13.62 4.35 15.35
CA GLN A 195 14.93 4.94 15.01
C GLN A 195 15.26 6.17 15.85
N LYS A 196 14.45 6.46 16.87
CA LYS A 196 14.63 7.62 17.75
C LYS A 196 14.77 8.95 17.00
N ILE A 197 14.09 9.06 15.86
CA ILE A 197 14.14 10.27 15.02
C ILE A 197 13.65 11.50 15.80
N PHE A 198 12.63 11.34 16.65
CA PHE A 198 12.16 12.45 17.49
C PHE A 198 13.18 12.92 18.51
N GLU A 199 14.00 12.02 19.07
CA GLU A 199 15.12 12.41 19.96
C GLU A 199 16.19 13.19 19.21
N GLN A 200 16.48 12.79 17.96
CA GLN A 200 17.46 13.47 17.10
C GLN A 200 16.93 14.83 16.63
N LEU A 201 15.63 14.95 16.35
CA LEU A 201 14.98 16.22 15.99
C LEU A 201 15.08 17.27 17.09
N GLN A 202 15.06 16.89 18.38
CA GLN A 202 15.25 17.83 19.49
C GLN A 202 16.61 18.54 19.46
N ASN A 203 17.60 17.93 18.81
CA ASN A 203 18.94 18.49 18.64
C ASN A 203 19.15 19.11 17.25
N SER A 204 18.11 19.26 16.46
CA SER A 204 18.13 19.82 15.11
C SER A 204 17.32 21.10 15.03
N ASP A 205 17.78 22.03 14.20
CA ASP A 205 17.01 23.25 13.88
C ASP A 205 15.89 22.98 12.86
N MET A 206 15.74 21.73 12.38
CA MET A 206 14.75 21.35 11.37
C MET A 206 13.51 20.71 12.01
N SER A 207 12.35 21.04 11.51
CA SER A 207 11.10 20.33 11.80
C SER A 207 11.08 18.94 11.15
N LEU A 208 10.23 18.03 11.64
CA LEU A 208 10.03 16.72 10.99
C LEU A 208 9.70 16.88 9.49
N HIS A 209 8.86 17.86 9.14
CA HIS A 209 8.48 18.13 7.76
C HIS A 209 9.68 18.49 6.87
N GLU A 210 10.57 19.33 7.37
CA GLU A 210 11.78 19.72 6.65
C GLU A 210 12.74 18.55 6.52
N VAL A 211 12.87 17.71 7.55
CA VAL A 211 13.71 16.50 7.50
C VAL A 211 13.18 15.51 6.46
N ILE A 212 11.88 15.22 6.44
CA ILE A 212 11.27 14.31 5.44
C ILE A 212 11.38 14.91 4.04
N THR A 213 11.20 16.23 3.92
CA THR A 213 11.41 16.92 2.64
C THR A 213 12.83 16.74 2.14
N LEU A 214 13.85 17.04 2.97
CA LEU A 214 15.25 16.87 2.61
C LEU A 214 15.59 15.40 2.32
N ALA A 215 15.08 14.47 3.13
CA ALA A 215 15.26 13.04 2.93
C ALA A 215 14.72 12.57 1.58
N SER A 216 13.58 13.09 1.14
CA SER A 216 13.01 12.77 -0.18
C SER A 216 13.89 13.26 -1.35
N LEU A 217 14.59 14.38 -1.17
CA LEU A 217 15.57 14.85 -2.14
C LEU A 217 16.79 13.91 -2.18
N ILE A 218 17.34 13.58 -1.02
CA ILE A 218 18.47 12.66 -0.89
C ILE A 218 18.14 11.30 -1.51
N GLU A 219 16.93 10.77 -1.24
CA GLU A 219 16.46 9.50 -1.78
C GLU A 219 16.45 9.47 -3.31
N LYS A 220 16.05 10.59 -3.93
CA LYS A 220 15.98 10.70 -5.40
C LYS A 220 17.33 11.00 -6.06
N GLU A 221 18.36 11.37 -5.30
CA GLU A 221 19.68 11.68 -5.85
C GLU A 221 20.60 10.45 -5.89
N THR A 222 20.48 9.51 -4.95
CA THR A 222 21.38 8.36 -4.92
C THR A 222 20.70 7.08 -4.42
N GLY A 223 21.01 5.96 -5.07
CA GLY A 223 20.71 4.63 -4.55
C GLY A 223 21.83 4.05 -3.66
N MET A 224 22.96 4.78 -3.50
CA MET A 224 24.13 4.30 -2.73
C MET A 224 24.04 4.77 -1.28
N ASN A 225 23.93 3.82 -0.35
CA ASN A 225 23.82 4.11 1.09
C ASN A 225 24.97 4.98 1.60
N ASP A 226 26.20 4.69 1.18
CA ASP A 226 27.40 5.38 1.65
C ASP A 226 27.45 6.85 1.22
N GLU A 227 26.73 7.24 0.16
CA GLU A 227 26.74 8.60 -0.35
C GLU A 227 25.63 9.48 0.23
N ARG A 228 24.56 8.89 0.82
CA ARG A 228 23.44 9.67 1.36
C ARG A 228 23.86 10.78 2.32
N LYS A 229 24.77 10.46 3.26
CA LYS A 229 25.30 11.46 4.22
C LYS A 229 26.18 12.53 3.55
N HIS A 230 26.88 12.19 2.47
CA HIS A 230 27.66 13.15 1.69
C HIS A 230 26.75 14.11 0.91
N ILE A 231 25.73 13.60 0.23
CA ILE A 231 24.73 14.42 -0.47
C ILE A 231 23.97 15.30 0.52
N SER A 232 23.58 14.74 1.66
CA SER A 232 22.98 15.50 2.76
C SER A 232 23.87 16.67 3.18
N SER A 233 25.18 16.44 3.34
CA SER A 233 26.12 17.52 3.71
C SER A 233 26.17 18.65 2.68
N VAL A 234 26.08 18.33 1.38
CA VAL A 234 26.01 19.35 0.32
C VAL A 234 24.74 20.18 0.44
N PHE A 235 23.58 19.54 0.63
CA PHE A 235 22.32 20.26 0.80
C PHE A 235 22.33 21.14 2.05
N HIS A 236 22.77 20.64 3.20
CA HIS A 236 22.92 21.43 4.43
C HIS A 236 23.86 22.62 4.22
N ASN A 237 25.01 22.44 3.55
CA ASN A 237 25.93 23.49 3.27
C ASN A 237 25.35 24.58 2.36
N ARG A 238 24.57 24.18 1.34
CA ARG A 238 23.85 25.12 0.46
C ARG A 238 22.79 25.88 1.22
N LEU A 239 21.96 25.21 2.04
CA LEU A 239 20.94 25.84 2.86
C LEU A 239 21.54 26.89 3.78
N ARG A 240 22.63 26.57 4.53
CA ARG A 240 23.34 27.53 5.41
C ARG A 240 23.92 28.72 4.66
N LYS A 241 24.33 28.53 3.41
CA LYS A 241 24.87 29.60 2.54
C LYS A 241 23.79 30.33 1.74
N ASN A 242 22.49 30.05 1.98
CA ASN A 242 21.38 30.58 1.22
C ASN A 242 21.54 30.39 -0.31
N MET A 243 22.11 29.25 -0.71
CA MET A 243 22.21 28.83 -2.11
C MET A 243 20.97 28.05 -2.51
N ARG A 244 20.64 28.06 -3.82
CA ARG A 244 19.62 27.19 -4.40
C ARG A 244 20.09 25.73 -4.36
N LEU A 245 19.17 24.77 -4.09
CA LEU A 245 19.53 23.37 -4.03
C LEU A 245 19.83 22.77 -5.42
N GLN A 246 19.14 23.25 -6.46
CA GLN A 246 19.37 22.89 -7.88
C GLN A 246 19.44 21.37 -8.08
N THR A 247 18.40 20.67 -7.65
CA THR A 247 18.27 19.23 -7.75
C THR A 247 17.17 18.88 -8.77
N ASP A 248 17.55 18.12 -9.79
CA ASP A 248 16.69 17.73 -10.90
C ASP A 248 15.38 17.03 -10.47
N PRO A 249 15.39 16.12 -9.48
CA PRO A 249 14.19 15.46 -9.00
C PRO A 249 13.05 16.43 -8.60
N THR A 250 13.39 17.63 -8.11
CA THR A 250 12.37 18.63 -7.74
C THR A 250 11.68 19.24 -8.97
N VAL A 251 12.39 19.36 -10.07
CA VAL A 251 11.84 19.80 -11.35
C VAL A 251 10.98 18.68 -11.96
N ILE A 252 11.47 17.43 -11.95
CA ILE A 252 10.69 16.26 -12.39
C ILE A 252 9.37 16.16 -11.65
N TYR A 253 9.39 16.37 -10.33
CA TYR A 253 8.17 16.36 -9.51
C TYR A 253 7.17 17.44 -9.93
N ALA A 254 7.65 18.60 -10.36
CA ALA A 254 6.83 19.72 -10.80
C ALA A 254 6.21 19.52 -12.20
N ILE A 255 6.79 18.65 -13.04
CA ILE A 255 6.29 18.35 -14.38
C ILE A 255 5.09 17.40 -14.29
N LYS A 256 3.95 17.80 -14.85
CA LYS A 256 2.72 16.97 -14.83
C LYS A 256 2.85 15.70 -15.67
N GLU A 257 3.45 15.81 -16.85
CA GLU A 257 3.66 14.71 -17.80
C GLU A 257 5.14 14.62 -18.14
N PHE A 258 5.90 13.93 -17.28
CA PHE A 258 7.33 13.75 -17.48
C PHE A 258 7.60 12.62 -18.46
N ASP A 259 8.29 12.92 -19.55
CA ASP A 259 8.61 11.98 -20.64
C ASP A 259 9.97 11.25 -20.46
N GLY A 260 10.60 11.38 -19.28
CA GLY A 260 11.89 10.76 -18.98
C GLY A 260 13.11 11.66 -19.26
N ASN A 261 12.93 12.84 -19.85
CA ASN A 261 14.04 13.74 -20.17
C ASN A 261 13.80 15.16 -19.67
N ILE A 262 14.74 15.69 -18.86
CA ILE A 262 14.74 17.10 -18.46
C ILE A 262 15.38 17.92 -19.57
N ARG A 263 14.66 18.94 -20.02
CA ARG A 263 15.13 19.92 -20.98
C ARG A 263 15.46 21.24 -20.30
N LYS A 264 16.30 22.06 -20.93
CA LYS A 264 16.65 23.38 -20.37
C LYS A 264 15.44 24.24 -20.02
N LYS A 265 14.37 24.19 -20.83
CA LYS A 265 13.10 24.90 -20.58
C LYS A 265 12.39 24.44 -19.30
N ASP A 266 12.57 23.17 -18.91
CA ASP A 266 11.90 22.59 -17.74
C ASP A 266 12.52 23.13 -16.45
N LEU A 267 13.79 23.55 -16.47
CA LEU A 267 14.46 24.21 -15.34
C LEU A 267 13.86 25.61 -15.03
N ASP A 268 13.09 26.17 -15.95
CA ASP A 268 12.45 27.48 -15.79
C ASP A 268 10.98 27.39 -15.37
N ILE A 269 10.44 26.16 -15.12
CA ILE A 269 9.07 25.96 -14.68
C ILE A 269 8.80 26.75 -13.40
N ASP A 270 7.71 27.53 -13.40
CA ASP A 270 7.28 28.29 -12.24
C ASP A 270 6.48 27.39 -11.29
N SER A 271 7.19 26.74 -10.39
CA SER A 271 6.64 25.88 -9.35
C SER A 271 7.41 26.11 -8.06
N PRO A 272 6.76 26.18 -6.91
CA PRO A 272 7.44 26.30 -5.61
C PRO A 272 8.34 25.11 -5.30
N TYR A 273 8.16 23.98 -5.99
CA TYR A 273 9.06 22.83 -5.91
C TYR A 273 10.34 23.01 -6.72
N ASN A 274 10.41 23.95 -7.68
CA ASN A 274 11.58 24.11 -8.54
C ASN A 274 12.76 24.75 -7.79
N THR A 275 13.70 23.94 -7.30
CA THR A 275 14.88 24.38 -6.56
C THR A 275 15.97 25.04 -7.44
N TYR A 276 15.78 25.12 -8.76
CA TYR A 276 16.58 25.96 -9.65
C TYR A 276 16.12 27.44 -9.61
N ARG A 277 14.83 27.68 -9.30
CA ARG A 277 14.27 29.04 -9.21
C ARG A 277 14.22 29.54 -7.77
N TYR A 278 13.75 28.70 -6.86
CA TYR A 278 13.53 29.09 -5.47
C TYR A 278 14.63 28.57 -4.55
N LYS A 279 14.95 29.39 -3.54
CA LYS A 279 15.95 29.04 -2.50
C LYS A 279 15.25 28.28 -1.36
N GLY A 280 16.03 27.54 -0.60
CA GLY A 280 15.52 26.73 0.52
C GLY A 280 15.00 25.39 0.09
N LEU A 281 14.35 24.70 1.02
CA LEU A 281 13.62 23.46 0.76
C LEU A 281 12.34 23.76 -0.03
N PRO A 282 11.87 22.81 -0.86
CA PRO A 282 10.54 22.89 -1.45
C PRO A 282 9.45 22.81 -0.37
N PRO A 283 8.17 23.13 -0.69
CA PRO A 283 7.08 23.15 0.29
C PRO A 283 6.81 21.81 0.99
N GLY A 284 7.31 20.72 0.45
CA GLY A 284 7.13 19.38 1.01
C GLY A 284 7.91 18.31 0.25
N PRO A 285 7.82 17.05 0.70
CA PRO A 285 8.51 15.93 0.10
C PRO A 285 8.09 15.72 -1.36
N ILE A 286 8.98 15.11 -2.15
CA ILE A 286 8.74 14.77 -3.57
C ILE A 286 8.61 13.27 -3.81
N ALA A 287 8.83 12.46 -2.79
CA ALA A 287 8.71 11.01 -2.80
C ALA A 287 8.74 10.48 -1.36
N SER A 288 8.40 9.21 -1.17
CA SER A 288 8.52 8.51 0.12
C SER A 288 9.95 8.05 0.36
N PRO A 289 10.71 8.68 1.30
CA PRO A 289 12.08 8.30 1.57
C PRO A 289 12.15 7.03 2.43
N GLY A 290 13.21 6.25 2.24
CA GLY A 290 13.60 5.19 3.15
C GLY A 290 14.21 5.74 4.45
N ILE A 291 14.34 4.84 5.44
CA ILE A 291 14.83 5.24 6.78
C ILE A 291 16.29 5.75 6.74
N GLU A 292 17.12 5.21 5.86
CA GLU A 292 18.50 5.62 5.69
C GLU A 292 18.63 7.05 5.15
N SER A 293 17.73 7.46 4.25
CA SER A 293 17.69 8.85 3.76
C SER A 293 17.19 9.81 4.84
N ILE A 294 16.24 9.40 5.69
CA ILE A 294 15.78 10.18 6.85
C ILE A 294 16.93 10.35 7.86
N ALA A 295 17.63 9.26 8.17
CA ALA A 295 18.79 9.31 9.07
C ALA A 295 19.92 10.18 8.50
N ALA A 296 20.17 10.12 7.19
CA ALA A 296 21.17 10.95 6.53
C ALA A 296 20.78 12.44 6.52
N ALA A 297 19.49 12.76 6.38
CA ALA A 297 19.00 14.14 6.45
C ALA A 297 19.25 14.78 7.82
N LEU A 298 19.13 14.00 8.90
CA LEU A 298 19.40 14.45 10.27
C LEU A 298 20.90 14.47 10.62
N ASN A 299 21.67 13.53 10.08
CA ASN A 299 23.07 13.31 10.46
C ASN A 299 24.00 13.36 9.24
N PRO A 300 24.15 14.55 8.59
CA PRO A 300 25.10 14.72 7.49
C PRO A 300 26.53 14.52 8.00
N ILE A 301 27.44 14.10 7.12
CA ILE A 301 28.87 14.20 7.45
C ILE A 301 29.30 15.68 7.51
N THR A 302 30.31 15.97 8.28
CA THR A 302 30.96 17.28 8.26
C THR A 302 31.82 17.41 7.00
N SER A 303 31.46 18.34 6.11
CA SER A 303 32.25 18.62 4.91
C SER A 303 32.10 20.08 4.47
N ASN A 304 32.97 20.50 3.53
CA ASN A 304 32.88 21.80 2.85
C ASN A 304 32.30 21.67 1.44
N HIS A 305 31.77 20.51 1.08
CA HIS A 305 31.26 20.25 -0.27
C HIS A 305 30.01 21.09 -0.55
N LEU A 306 29.95 21.66 -1.75
CA LEU A 306 28.85 22.47 -2.25
C LEU A 306 28.26 21.91 -3.56
N TYR A 307 28.97 20.97 -4.20
CA TYR A 307 28.61 20.41 -5.50
C TYR A 307 28.88 18.91 -5.52
N PHE A 308 28.11 18.19 -6.28
CA PHE A 308 28.38 16.82 -6.68
C PHE A 308 28.02 16.61 -8.17
N VAL A 309 28.62 15.64 -8.79
CA VAL A 309 28.36 15.23 -10.17
C VAL A 309 28.53 13.73 -10.31
N SER A 310 27.59 13.08 -10.98
CA SER A 310 27.64 11.63 -11.22
C SER A 310 28.89 11.24 -12.02
N ARG A 311 29.54 10.15 -11.61
CA ARG A 311 30.67 9.53 -12.32
C ARG A 311 30.21 8.54 -13.39
N LYS A 312 28.89 8.30 -13.54
CA LYS A 312 28.24 7.31 -14.43
C LYS A 312 28.53 5.85 -14.07
N ASP A 313 28.97 5.58 -12.88
CA ASP A 313 29.17 4.26 -12.29
C ASP A 313 28.26 4.05 -11.06
N GLY A 314 27.26 4.92 -10.88
CA GLY A 314 26.36 4.98 -9.74
C GLY A 314 26.90 5.88 -8.60
N SER A 315 28.19 6.27 -8.62
CA SER A 315 28.80 7.13 -7.60
C SER A 315 28.88 8.59 -8.03
N HIS A 316 29.18 9.47 -7.06
CA HIS A 316 29.34 10.90 -7.28
C HIS A 316 30.76 11.39 -6.96
N HIS A 317 31.14 12.46 -7.61
CA HIS A 317 32.32 13.25 -7.24
C HIS A 317 31.87 14.53 -6.55
N PHE A 318 32.37 14.76 -5.34
CA PHE A 318 32.04 15.91 -4.50
C PHE A 318 33.12 16.99 -4.64
N SER A 319 32.69 18.26 -4.64
CA SER A 319 33.57 19.43 -4.81
C SER A 319 33.13 20.57 -3.90
N SER A 320 34.14 21.33 -3.40
CA SER A 320 33.90 22.43 -2.48
C SER A 320 33.67 23.79 -3.19
N ASN A 321 34.02 23.88 -4.46
CA ASN A 321 33.87 25.11 -5.25
C ASN A 321 33.51 24.79 -6.71
N LEU A 322 32.98 25.82 -7.41
CA LEU A 322 32.52 25.71 -8.77
C LEU A 322 33.64 25.33 -9.77
N ARG A 323 34.90 25.74 -9.54
CA ARG A 323 36.03 25.44 -10.41
C ARG A 323 36.31 23.93 -10.40
N GLU A 324 36.36 23.32 -9.25
CA GLU A 324 36.52 21.87 -9.08
C GLU A 324 35.35 21.11 -9.69
N HIS A 325 34.12 21.56 -9.43
CA HIS A 325 32.90 20.97 -10.01
C HIS A 325 32.96 20.98 -11.52
N ASN A 326 33.26 22.12 -12.16
CA ASN A 326 33.35 22.23 -13.61
C ASN A 326 34.40 21.30 -14.22
N ARG A 327 35.55 21.12 -13.53
CA ARG A 327 36.57 20.13 -13.94
C ARG A 327 36.04 18.69 -13.87
N ALA A 328 35.29 18.38 -12.81
CA ALA A 328 34.67 17.07 -12.63
C ALA A 328 33.58 16.81 -13.69
N VAL A 329 32.72 17.81 -14.01
CA VAL A 329 31.76 17.73 -15.10
C VAL A 329 32.44 17.45 -16.44
N GLN A 330 33.51 18.18 -16.75
CA GLN A 330 34.28 17.91 -17.97
C GLN A 330 34.84 16.50 -18.00
N LYS A 331 35.36 16.02 -16.87
CA LYS A 331 35.97 14.68 -16.75
C LYS A 331 34.95 13.57 -16.89
N TYR A 332 33.82 13.66 -16.20
CA TYR A 332 32.87 12.54 -16.03
C TYR A 332 31.67 12.62 -17.00
N GLN A 333 31.24 13.83 -17.40
CA GLN A 333 30.04 13.99 -18.22
C GLN A 333 30.34 14.28 -19.70
N LEU A 334 31.38 15.10 -19.98
CA LEU A 334 31.62 15.64 -21.33
C LEU A 334 32.75 14.91 -22.08
N ARG A 335 33.69 14.25 -21.40
CA ARG A 335 34.71 13.46 -22.08
C ARG A 335 34.06 12.29 -22.80
N LYS A 336 34.08 12.30 -24.13
CA LYS A 336 33.82 11.09 -24.95
C LYS A 336 34.84 10.04 -24.52
N VAL A 337 34.36 8.88 -24.06
CA VAL A 337 35.21 7.69 -23.90
C VAL A 337 35.69 7.33 -25.32
N THR A 338 36.94 7.69 -25.64
CA THR A 338 37.63 7.09 -26.76
C THR A 338 37.83 5.61 -26.39
N ARG A 339 36.95 4.76 -26.91
CA ARG A 339 37.20 3.31 -26.90
C ARG A 339 38.39 3.07 -27.85
N HIS A 340 39.52 2.66 -27.29
CA HIS A 340 40.60 1.99 -28.01
C HIS A 340 40.23 0.53 -28.18
#